data_7ebd047004bac30b58f9332725147f43
#
_entry.id   7ebd047004bac30b58f9332725147f43
#
_cell.length_a   1.000
_cell.length_b   1.000
_cell.length_c   1.000
_cell.angle_alpha   90.00
_cell.angle_beta   90.00
_cell.angle_gamma   90.00
#
_symmetry.space_group_name_H-M   'P 1'
#
loop_
_entity.id
_entity.type
_entity.pdbx_description
1 polymer ?
#
loop_
_entity_poly.entity_id
_entity_poly.type
_entity_poly.pdbx_seq_one_letter_code
_entity_poly.pdbx_strand_id
1 'polypeptide(L)'
;IEDSLEGLRYNRIVLATDADVDGLHIRNLLLTFFLHYYEPLVVRGHLYILETPLFRVRNQKKTLYCYSDAEKETALEQLKKGKHLEVTRFKGLGEISPKEFGQFIGEEMRAVPVGIEHIHEVSQLLNFYMGTNTSERRNYIMEHLV
;
A
#
# COMPACT_ATOMS: atom_id res chain seq x y z
N ILE A 1 17.59 20.00 -2.45
CA ILE A 1 16.28 19.38 -2.78
C ILE A 1 15.46 20.48 -3.39
N GLU A 2 15.05 20.32 -4.64
CA GLU A 2 14.26 21.32 -5.34
C GLU A 2 12.82 21.29 -4.78
N ASP A 3 12.38 22.39 -4.19
CA ASP A 3 10.99 22.57 -3.73
C ASP A 3 10.00 22.75 -4.89
N SER A 4 10.53 22.81 -6.12
CA SER A 4 9.74 22.99 -7.35
C SER A 4 9.37 21.64 -7.97
N LEU A 5 8.09 21.47 -8.30
CA LEU A 5 7.59 20.33 -9.08
C LEU A 5 7.68 20.53 -10.60
N GLU A 6 8.29 21.64 -11.07
CA GLU A 6 8.35 21.98 -12.50
C GLU A 6 9.09 20.95 -13.35
N GLY A 7 10.06 20.22 -12.75
CA GLY A 7 10.79 19.15 -13.41
C GLY A 7 10.17 17.75 -13.28
N LEU A 8 8.96 17.61 -12.70
CA LEU A 8 8.35 16.31 -12.46
C LEU A 8 8.00 15.60 -13.77
N ARG A 9 8.63 14.45 -14.00
CA ARG A 9 8.42 13.64 -15.22
C ARG A 9 7.15 12.79 -15.18
N TYR A 10 6.67 12.45 -14.00
CA TYR A 10 5.53 11.57 -13.78
C TYR A 10 4.49 12.25 -12.91
N ASN A 11 3.25 12.25 -13.36
CA ASN A 11 2.15 12.87 -12.63
C ASN A 11 1.69 12.03 -11.42
N ARG A 12 1.95 10.72 -11.44
CA ARG A 12 1.59 9.82 -10.36
C ARG A 12 2.79 8.95 -9.98
N ILE A 13 3.05 8.87 -8.69
CA ILE A 13 4.03 7.97 -8.08
C ILE A 13 3.25 6.97 -7.25
N VAL A 14 3.36 5.68 -7.58
CA VAL A 14 2.57 4.64 -6.94
C VAL A 14 3.50 3.70 -6.17
N LEU A 15 3.30 3.61 -4.86
CA LEU A 15 4.03 2.68 -4.00
C LEU A 15 3.38 1.30 -4.08
N ALA A 16 4.12 0.33 -4.60
CA ALA A 16 3.72 -1.06 -4.66
C ALA A 16 4.55 -1.88 -3.66
N THR A 17 3.90 -2.43 -2.65
CA THR A 17 4.52 -3.27 -1.61
C THR A 17 3.69 -4.53 -1.40
N ASP A 18 4.30 -5.55 -0.81
CA ASP A 18 3.62 -6.77 -0.44
C ASP A 18 2.47 -6.50 0.54
N ALA A 19 1.45 -7.36 0.53
CA ALA A 19 0.26 -7.21 1.37
C ALA A 19 0.46 -7.76 2.80
N ASP A 20 1.67 -8.18 3.16
CA ASP A 20 2.02 -8.71 4.48
C ASP A 20 2.54 -7.61 5.43
N VAL A 21 2.93 -8.02 6.65
CA VAL A 21 3.45 -7.12 7.69
C VAL A 21 4.75 -6.44 7.26
N ASP A 22 5.64 -7.18 6.58
CA ASP A 22 6.92 -6.65 6.11
C ASP A 22 6.70 -5.61 5.00
N GLY A 23 5.78 -5.88 4.07
CA GLY A 23 5.37 -4.93 3.04
C GLY A 23 4.74 -3.66 3.61
N LEU A 24 3.95 -3.78 4.69
CA LEU A 24 3.42 -2.62 5.41
C LEU A 24 4.55 -1.79 6.04
N HIS A 25 5.55 -2.43 6.63
CA HIS A 25 6.72 -1.75 7.21
C HIS A 25 7.52 -1.00 6.13
N ILE A 26 7.81 -1.65 5.00
CA ILE A 26 8.47 -1.02 3.86
C ILE A 26 7.67 0.17 3.33
N ARG A 27 6.36 0.04 3.22
CA ARG A 27 5.46 1.13 2.81
C ARG A 27 5.57 2.33 3.74
N ASN A 28 5.54 2.09 5.05
CA ASN A 28 5.66 3.15 6.05
C ASN A 28 7.01 3.88 5.97
N LEU A 29 8.09 3.16 5.71
CA LEU A 29 9.42 3.77 5.49
C LEU A 29 9.44 4.63 4.22
N LEU A 30 8.85 4.15 3.12
CA LEU A 30 8.75 4.93 1.88
C LEU A 30 7.86 6.17 2.07
N LEU A 31 6.73 6.05 2.74
CA LEU A 31 5.87 7.20 3.07
C LEU A 31 6.63 8.23 3.90
N THR A 32 7.36 7.78 4.92
CA THR A 32 8.22 8.63 5.75
C THR A 32 9.26 9.37 4.91
N PHE A 33 9.92 8.66 3.98
CA PHE A 33 10.88 9.25 3.06
C PHE A 33 10.25 10.37 2.20
N PHE A 34 9.10 10.11 1.58
CA PHE A 34 8.42 11.12 0.76
C PHE A 34 7.93 12.30 1.59
N LEU A 35 7.40 12.06 2.78
CA LEU A 35 6.93 13.11 3.69
C LEU A 35 8.08 13.98 4.19
N HIS A 36 9.25 13.39 4.42
CA HIS A 36 10.40 14.13 4.95
C HIS A 36 11.14 14.94 3.88
N TYR A 37 11.29 14.37 2.68
CA TYR A 37 12.13 14.97 1.62
C TYR A 37 11.33 15.56 0.46
N TYR A 38 10.10 15.13 0.26
CA TYR A 38 9.28 15.49 -0.90
C TYR A 38 7.82 15.77 -0.51
N GLU A 39 7.63 16.46 0.61
CA GLU A 39 6.31 16.83 1.11
C GLU A 39 5.38 17.44 0.04
N PRO A 40 5.86 18.35 -0.86
CA PRO A 40 5.03 18.92 -1.91
C PRO A 40 4.41 17.88 -2.86
N LEU A 41 5.07 16.73 -3.11
CA LEU A 41 4.52 15.63 -3.92
C LEU A 41 3.31 14.98 -3.24
N VAL A 42 3.37 14.85 -1.92
CA VAL A 42 2.29 14.25 -1.14
C VAL A 42 1.10 15.21 -1.03
N VAL A 43 1.38 16.46 -0.66
CA VAL A 43 0.36 17.51 -0.48
C VAL A 43 -0.42 17.79 -1.78
N ARG A 44 0.27 17.79 -2.92
CA ARG A 44 -0.34 18.02 -4.23
C ARG A 44 -0.97 16.77 -4.85
N GLY A 45 -1.00 15.65 -4.12
CA GLY A 45 -1.70 14.44 -4.53
C GLY A 45 -1.02 13.63 -5.64
N HIS A 46 0.31 13.67 -5.71
CA HIS A 46 1.08 12.89 -6.66
C HIS A 46 1.46 11.49 -6.15
N LEU A 47 1.35 11.24 -4.84
CA LEU A 47 1.73 9.98 -4.21
C LEU A 47 0.51 9.09 -3.94
N TYR A 48 0.62 7.82 -4.33
CA TYR A 48 -0.45 6.81 -4.21
C TYR A 48 0.11 5.51 -3.63
N ILE A 49 -0.76 4.73 -3.02
CA ILE A 49 -0.49 3.36 -2.61
C ILE A 49 -1.27 2.42 -3.52
N LEU A 50 -0.58 1.44 -4.12
CA LEU A 50 -1.22 0.40 -4.91
C LEU A 50 -1.94 -0.58 -3.98
N GLU A 51 -3.23 -0.80 -4.19
CA GLU A 51 -3.93 -1.93 -3.63
C GLU A 51 -3.66 -3.17 -4.49
N THR A 52 -3.12 -4.22 -3.88
CA THR A 52 -2.88 -5.50 -4.54
C THR A 52 -3.91 -6.53 -4.05
N PRO A 53 -4.36 -7.46 -4.90
CA PRO A 53 -5.32 -8.46 -4.49
C PRO A 53 -4.74 -9.38 -3.41
N LEU A 54 -5.56 -9.71 -2.42
CA LEU A 54 -5.22 -10.65 -1.35
C LEU A 54 -5.58 -12.10 -1.74
N PHE A 55 -6.57 -12.27 -2.60
CA PHE A 55 -7.04 -13.59 -3.01
C PHE A 55 -7.33 -13.64 -4.51
N ARG A 56 -7.10 -14.81 -5.08
CA ARG A 56 -7.58 -15.21 -6.39
C ARG A 56 -8.58 -16.35 -6.21
N VAL A 57 -9.81 -16.15 -6.69
CA VAL A 57 -10.85 -17.17 -6.73
C VAL A 57 -11.09 -17.53 -8.20
N ARG A 58 -10.88 -18.77 -8.58
CA ARG A 58 -11.06 -19.19 -9.96
C ARG A 58 -11.81 -20.50 -10.08
N ASN A 59 -12.52 -20.66 -11.20
CA ASN A 59 -13.01 -21.92 -11.69
C ASN A 59 -12.55 -22.13 -13.15
N GLN A 60 -12.99 -23.18 -13.81
CA GLN A 60 -12.61 -23.48 -15.20
C GLN A 60 -12.93 -22.37 -16.22
N LYS A 61 -13.89 -21.46 -15.89
CA LYS A 61 -14.41 -20.45 -16.82
C LYS A 61 -14.01 -19.03 -16.47
N LYS A 62 -13.79 -18.72 -15.19
CA LYS A 62 -13.62 -17.34 -14.71
C LYS A 62 -12.63 -17.28 -13.56
N THR A 63 -11.82 -16.21 -13.56
CA THR A 63 -10.94 -15.84 -12.45
C THR A 63 -11.38 -14.50 -11.91
N LEU A 64 -11.49 -14.38 -10.59
CA LEU A 64 -11.79 -13.15 -9.86
C LEU A 64 -10.67 -12.88 -8.88
N TYR A 65 -10.28 -11.60 -8.78
CA TYR A 65 -9.31 -11.13 -7.82
C TYR A 65 -10.04 -10.34 -6.75
N CYS A 66 -9.71 -10.60 -5.50
CA CYS A 66 -10.40 -10.07 -4.34
C CYS A 66 -9.42 -9.34 -3.42
N TYR A 67 -9.78 -8.16 -2.99
CA TYR A 67 -8.96 -7.26 -2.19
C TYR A 67 -9.35 -7.26 -0.71
N SER A 68 -10.38 -8.01 -0.37
CA SER A 68 -10.86 -8.21 1.01
C SER A 68 -11.47 -9.59 1.18
N ASP A 69 -11.67 -10.01 2.44
CA ASP A 69 -12.39 -11.23 2.74
C ASP A 69 -13.85 -11.16 2.28
N ALA A 70 -14.49 -10.00 2.37
CA ALA A 70 -15.86 -9.79 1.88
C ALA A 70 -15.98 -9.99 0.37
N GLU A 71 -15.01 -9.45 -0.41
CA GLU A 71 -14.96 -9.69 -1.85
C GLU A 71 -14.71 -11.17 -2.17
N LYS A 72 -13.88 -11.86 -1.39
CA LYS A 72 -13.63 -13.30 -1.55
C LYS A 72 -14.91 -14.10 -1.36
N GLU A 73 -15.68 -13.87 -0.30
CA GLU A 73 -16.94 -14.56 -0.05
C GLU A 73 -17.94 -14.34 -1.20
N THR A 74 -18.06 -13.09 -1.66
CA THR A 74 -18.90 -12.76 -2.83
C THR A 74 -18.45 -13.51 -4.08
N ALA A 75 -17.14 -13.56 -4.33
CA ALA A 75 -16.57 -14.27 -5.47
C ALA A 75 -16.82 -15.79 -5.38
N LEU A 76 -16.72 -16.36 -4.19
CA LEU A 76 -17.03 -17.78 -3.95
C LEU A 76 -18.49 -18.10 -4.29
N GLU A 77 -19.43 -17.27 -3.87
CA GLU A 77 -20.85 -17.44 -4.19
C GLU A 77 -21.11 -17.37 -5.71
N GLN A 78 -20.50 -16.39 -6.37
CA GLN A 78 -20.63 -16.22 -7.82
C GLN A 78 -20.09 -17.42 -8.62
N LEU A 79 -18.98 -18.02 -8.15
CA LEU A 79 -18.29 -19.09 -8.84
C LEU A 79 -18.72 -20.51 -8.39
N LYS A 80 -19.57 -20.61 -7.37
CA LYS A 80 -20.01 -21.84 -6.72
C LYS A 80 -20.63 -22.88 -7.69
N LYS A 81 -21.22 -22.42 -8.79
CA LYS A 81 -21.83 -23.29 -9.81
C LYS A 81 -20.82 -23.89 -10.79
N GLY A 82 -19.55 -23.52 -10.71
CA GLY A 82 -18.48 -24.00 -11.58
C GLY A 82 -17.79 -25.25 -11.03
N LYS A 83 -17.26 -26.09 -11.93
CA LYS A 83 -16.37 -27.19 -11.55
C LYS A 83 -14.98 -26.65 -11.22
N HIS A 84 -14.28 -27.31 -10.27
CA HIS A 84 -12.90 -26.98 -9.88
C HIS A 84 -12.73 -25.54 -9.36
N LEU A 85 -13.45 -25.23 -8.27
CA LEU A 85 -13.27 -23.97 -7.56
C LEU A 85 -11.94 -24.00 -6.78
N GLU A 86 -11.08 -23.04 -7.06
CA GLU A 86 -9.78 -22.88 -6.40
C GLU A 86 -9.67 -21.48 -5.80
N VAL A 87 -9.18 -21.41 -4.58
CA VAL A 87 -8.87 -20.16 -3.88
C VAL A 87 -7.38 -20.13 -3.59
N THR A 88 -6.70 -19.10 -4.06
CA THR A 88 -5.29 -18.85 -3.76
C THR A 88 -5.20 -17.57 -2.94
N ARG A 89 -4.48 -17.60 -1.82
CA ARG A 89 -4.12 -16.40 -1.06
C ARG A 89 -2.75 -15.93 -1.52
N PHE A 90 -2.64 -14.66 -1.87
CA PHE A 90 -1.36 -14.02 -2.16
C PHE A 90 -0.75 -13.46 -0.87
N LYS A 91 0.50 -13.77 -0.60
CA LYS A 91 1.27 -13.24 0.52
C LYS A 91 2.16 -12.09 0.09
N GLY A 92 2.68 -12.16 -1.15
CA GLY A 92 3.52 -11.13 -1.70
C GLY A 92 3.37 -10.99 -3.22
N LEU A 93 3.89 -9.89 -3.77
CA LEU A 93 3.83 -9.58 -5.20
C LEU A 93 4.54 -10.63 -6.07
N GLY A 94 5.53 -11.32 -5.52
CA GLY A 94 6.27 -12.38 -6.21
C GLY A 94 5.43 -13.64 -6.51
N GLU A 95 4.28 -13.81 -5.87
CA GLU A 95 3.37 -14.93 -6.12
C GLU A 95 2.41 -14.64 -7.29
N ILE A 96 2.36 -13.40 -7.75
CA ILE A 96 1.51 -12.94 -8.85
C ILE A 96 2.34 -12.99 -10.14
N SER A 97 1.86 -13.70 -11.13
CA SER A 97 2.56 -13.75 -12.41
C SER A 97 2.60 -12.37 -13.10
N PRO A 98 3.62 -12.06 -13.94
CA PRO A 98 3.70 -10.79 -14.64
C PRO A 98 2.46 -10.46 -15.48
N LYS A 99 1.82 -11.46 -16.07
CA LYS A 99 0.58 -11.29 -16.84
C LYS A 99 -0.60 -10.89 -15.96
N GLU A 100 -0.70 -11.46 -14.77
CA GLU A 100 -1.72 -11.12 -13.78
C GLU A 100 -1.45 -9.74 -13.21
N PHE A 101 -0.19 -9.46 -12.85
CA PHE A 101 0.19 -8.15 -12.29
C PHE A 101 -0.10 -7.01 -13.26
N GLY A 102 0.10 -7.22 -14.58
CA GLY A 102 -0.26 -6.25 -15.60
C GLY A 102 -1.72 -5.81 -15.57
N GLN A 103 -2.64 -6.64 -15.08
CA GLN A 103 -4.06 -6.29 -14.95
C GLN A 103 -4.30 -5.34 -13.77
N PHE A 104 -3.47 -5.40 -12.72
CA PHE A 104 -3.63 -4.56 -11.52
C PHE A 104 -3.00 -3.18 -11.64
N ILE A 105 -2.10 -2.98 -12.61
CA ILE A 105 -1.46 -1.69 -12.89
C ILE A 105 -1.99 -1.01 -14.16
N GLY A 106 -3.04 -1.58 -14.77
CA GLY A 106 -3.70 -1.04 -15.95
C GLY A 106 -4.77 0.03 -15.64
N GLU A 107 -5.75 0.15 -16.53
CA GLU A 107 -6.83 1.14 -16.41
C GLU A 107 -7.70 0.96 -15.16
N GLU A 108 -7.85 -0.28 -14.69
CA GLU A 108 -8.61 -0.62 -13.49
C GLU A 108 -7.75 -0.64 -12.21
N MET A 109 -6.57 -0.03 -12.25
CA MET A 109 -5.67 0.03 -11.10
C MET A 109 -6.36 0.64 -9.89
N ARG A 110 -6.37 -0.09 -8.77
CA ARG A 110 -6.81 0.43 -7.48
C ARG A 110 -5.63 1.12 -6.81
N ALA A 111 -5.60 2.43 -6.83
CA ALA A 111 -4.58 3.23 -6.18
C ALA A 111 -5.24 4.25 -5.24
N VAL A 112 -4.83 4.22 -3.97
CA VAL A 112 -5.33 5.13 -2.93
C VAL A 112 -4.38 6.32 -2.82
N PRO A 113 -4.89 7.56 -2.98
CA PRO A 113 -4.05 8.75 -2.78
C PRO A 113 -3.59 8.83 -1.32
N VAL A 114 -2.34 9.20 -1.13
CA VAL A 114 -1.81 9.52 0.20
C VAL A 114 -2.26 10.93 0.56
N GLY A 115 -3.15 11.04 1.54
CA GLY A 115 -3.62 12.31 2.09
C GLY A 115 -2.92 12.63 3.40
N ILE A 116 -2.72 13.93 3.67
CA ILE A 116 -2.23 14.43 4.95
C ILE A 116 -3.24 15.46 5.43
N GLU A 117 -4.00 15.09 6.44
CA GLU A 117 -4.98 16.01 7.05
C GLU A 117 -4.31 17.01 8.01
N HIS A 118 -3.17 16.61 8.62
CA HIS A 118 -2.45 17.42 9.63
C HIS A 118 -0.92 17.33 9.45
N ILE A 119 -0.38 18.08 8.49
CA ILE A 119 1.04 18.08 8.13
C ILE A 119 1.96 18.39 9.33
N HIS A 120 1.58 19.34 10.18
CA HIS A 120 2.37 19.69 11.38
C HIS A 120 2.49 18.54 12.38
N GLU A 121 1.43 17.78 12.61
CA GLU A 121 1.43 16.62 13.49
C GLU A 121 2.29 15.50 12.92
N VAL A 122 2.22 15.26 11.61
CA VAL A 122 3.03 14.25 10.93
C VAL A 122 4.52 14.59 11.03
N SER A 123 4.92 15.84 10.81
CA SER A 123 6.32 16.26 10.94
C SER A 123 6.86 16.06 12.35
N GLN A 124 6.07 16.37 13.38
CA GLN A 124 6.43 16.13 14.78
C GLN A 124 6.56 14.64 15.08
N LEU A 125 5.61 13.81 14.63
CA LEU A 125 5.65 12.36 14.78
C LEU A 125 6.85 11.75 14.06
N LEU A 126 7.17 12.20 12.85
CA LEU A 126 8.32 11.74 12.10
C LEU A 126 9.63 12.09 12.83
N ASN A 127 9.76 13.31 13.33
CA ASN A 127 10.93 13.71 14.11
C ASN A 127 11.04 12.91 15.42
N PHE A 128 9.91 12.62 16.06
CA PHE A 128 9.89 11.82 17.28
C PHE A 128 10.30 10.37 17.01
N TYR A 129 9.72 9.68 16.00
CA TYR A 129 9.96 8.27 15.75
C TYR A 129 11.22 7.99 14.92
N MET A 130 11.62 8.87 14.03
CA MET A 130 12.71 8.68 13.05
C MET A 130 13.89 9.62 13.28
N GLY A 131 13.78 10.61 14.19
CA GLY A 131 14.84 11.55 14.52
C GLY A 131 15.94 10.95 15.41
N THR A 132 16.85 11.80 15.88
CA THR A 132 18.00 11.43 16.72
C THR A 132 17.68 11.35 18.22
N ASN A 133 16.45 11.62 18.62
CA ASN A 133 15.97 11.71 20.01
C ASN A 133 15.76 10.35 20.69
N THR A 134 16.78 9.50 20.67
CA THR A 134 16.73 8.11 21.19
C THR A 134 16.30 8.05 22.68
N SER A 135 16.71 9.03 23.50
CA SER A 135 16.38 9.08 24.92
C SER A 135 14.88 9.28 25.16
N GLU A 136 14.25 10.20 24.42
CA GLU A 136 12.81 10.47 24.54
C GLU A 136 11.97 9.27 24.08
N ARG A 137 12.36 8.63 22.99
CA ARG A 137 11.70 7.40 22.51
C ARG A 137 11.82 6.25 23.51
N ARG A 138 12.99 6.09 24.14
CA ARG A 138 13.20 5.08 25.18
C ARG A 138 12.25 5.31 26.34
N ASN A 139 12.17 6.54 26.84
CA ASN A 139 11.28 6.90 27.95
C ASN A 139 9.81 6.66 27.58
N TYR A 140 9.40 7.09 26.41
CA TYR A 140 8.05 6.85 25.90
C TYR A 140 7.70 5.35 25.84
N ILE A 141 8.62 4.51 25.32
CA ILE A 141 8.43 3.05 25.30
C ILE A 141 8.31 2.50 26.72
N MET A 142 9.16 2.94 27.65
CA MET A 142 9.13 2.46 29.03
C MET A 142 7.86 2.85 29.78
N GLU A 143 7.27 4.01 29.48
CA GLU A 143 6.02 4.50 30.08
C GLU A 143 4.78 3.80 29.52
N HIS A 144 4.83 3.30 28.27
CA HIS A 144 3.69 2.70 27.55
C HIS A 144 3.84 1.19 27.37
N LEU A 145 4.89 0.57 27.88
CA LEU A 145 5.03 -0.89 27.99
C LEU A 145 4.21 -1.37 29.20
N VAL A 146 2.94 -1.71 28.94
CA VAL A 146 2.07 -2.41 29.90
C VAL A 146 1.98 -3.86 29.49
#